data_7820b1bfcff4672094a4cc8d529e4be6
#
_entry.id   7820b1bfcff4672094a4cc8d529e4be6
#
_cell.length_a   1.000
_cell.length_b   1.000
_cell.length_c   1.000
_cell.angle_alpha   90.00
_cell.angle_beta   90.00
_cell.angle_gamma   90.00
#
_symmetry.space_group_name_H-M   'P 1'
#
loop_
_entity.id
_entity.type
_entity.pdbx_description
1 polymer ?
#
loop_
_entity_poly.entity_id
_entity_poly.type
_entity_poly.pdbx_seq_one_letter_code
_entity_poly.pdbx_strand_id
1 'polypeptide(L)'
;FPFERIMGQEILDALNRRHIPPISEFDKDLLVCWAIPRSVKKKVTKKGKEYFEVEVTDSNSTMIKIRCWGINTKKGDKIVVNAPYIISPNYSPEWGFSTRGKISERWKLLA
;
A
#
# COMPACT_ATOMS: atom_id res chain seq x y z
N PHE A 1 1.11 -17.91 0.94
CA PHE A 1 0.61 -16.85 1.83
C PHE A 1 -0.93 -16.82 1.80
N PRO A 2 -1.57 -17.24 2.91
CA PRO A 2 -3.04 -17.26 2.96
C PRO A 2 -3.60 -15.88 3.32
N PHE A 3 -3.80 -15.04 2.32
CA PHE A 3 -4.33 -13.68 2.54
C PHE A 3 -5.72 -13.69 3.21
N GLU A 4 -6.47 -14.78 3.07
CA GLU A 4 -7.80 -14.93 3.68
C GLU A 4 -7.74 -14.90 5.21
N ARG A 5 -6.62 -15.27 5.80
CA ARG A 5 -6.43 -15.19 7.26
C ARG A 5 -6.25 -13.75 7.74
N ILE A 6 -5.77 -12.87 6.87
CA ILE A 6 -5.56 -11.46 7.16
C ILE A 6 -6.80 -10.66 6.78
N MET A 7 -7.39 -10.98 5.63
CA MET A 7 -8.62 -10.37 5.15
C MET A 7 -9.77 -11.33 5.32
N GLY A 8 -10.73 -11.00 6.15
CA GLY A 8 -11.97 -11.76 6.23
C GLY A 8 -12.81 -11.59 4.96
N GLN A 9 -13.71 -12.54 4.72
CA GLN A 9 -14.60 -12.49 3.56
C GLN A 9 -15.43 -11.20 3.55
N GLU A 10 -15.79 -10.68 4.71
CA GLU A 10 -16.57 -9.44 4.83
C GLU A 10 -15.82 -8.24 4.23
N ILE A 11 -14.50 -8.17 4.48
CA ILE A 11 -13.67 -7.09 3.95
C ILE A 11 -13.56 -7.21 2.43
N LEU A 12 -13.34 -8.43 1.91
CA LEU A 12 -13.28 -8.68 0.47
C LEU A 12 -14.59 -8.32 -0.21
N ASP A 13 -15.72 -8.70 0.37
CA ASP A 13 -17.04 -8.37 -0.16
C ASP A 13 -17.29 -6.87 -0.19
N ALA A 14 -16.87 -6.16 0.86
CA ALA A 14 -16.99 -4.71 0.92
C ALA A 14 -16.15 -4.02 -0.16
N LEU A 15 -14.93 -4.50 -0.39
CA LEU A 15 -14.06 -3.98 -1.45
C LEU A 15 -14.66 -4.22 -2.83
N ASN A 16 -15.19 -5.42 -3.07
CA ASN A 16 -15.84 -5.75 -4.34
C ASN A 16 -17.08 -4.89 -4.59
N ARG A 17 -17.89 -4.64 -3.57
CA ARG A 17 -19.07 -3.77 -3.70
C ARG A 17 -18.70 -2.32 -4.01
N ARG A 18 -17.55 -1.85 -3.53
CA ARG A 18 -17.06 -0.50 -3.80
C ARG A 18 -16.22 -0.42 -5.08
N HIS A 19 -16.05 -1.53 -5.78
CA HIS A 19 -15.24 -1.62 -7.00
C HIS A 19 -13.78 -1.18 -6.77
N ILE A 20 -13.22 -1.54 -5.62
CA ILE A 20 -11.81 -1.26 -5.29
C ILE A 20 -10.99 -2.49 -5.72
N PRO A 21 -10.14 -2.38 -6.75
CA PRO A 21 -9.36 -3.52 -7.22
C PRO A 21 -8.15 -3.80 -6.34
N PRO A 22 -7.60 -5.04 -6.37
CA PRO A 22 -6.31 -5.30 -5.78
C PRO A 22 -5.22 -4.52 -6.52
N ILE A 23 -4.08 -4.29 -5.86
CA ILE A 23 -3.02 -3.45 -6.43
C ILE A 23 -2.47 -4.00 -7.76
N SER A 24 -2.48 -5.31 -7.96
CA SER A 24 -2.05 -5.91 -9.23
C SER A 24 -2.97 -5.56 -10.41
N GLU A 25 -4.20 -5.15 -10.12
CA GLU A 25 -5.19 -4.75 -11.12
C GLU A 25 -5.46 -3.24 -11.06
N PHE A 26 -4.52 -2.47 -10.51
CA PHE A 26 -4.67 -1.02 -10.37
C PHE A 26 -4.94 -0.35 -11.72
N ASP A 27 -5.98 0.48 -11.73
CA ASP A 27 -6.36 1.28 -12.88
C ASP A 27 -6.15 2.75 -12.54
N LYS A 28 -5.46 3.48 -13.42
CA LYS A 28 -5.18 4.90 -13.24
C LYS A 28 -6.45 5.73 -13.08
N ASP A 29 -7.54 5.30 -13.71
CA ASP A 29 -8.82 6.00 -13.65
C ASP A 29 -9.54 5.82 -12.32
N LEU A 30 -9.27 4.74 -11.60
CA LEU A 30 -9.90 4.45 -10.31
C LEU A 30 -9.21 5.14 -9.13
N LEU A 31 -7.94 5.47 -9.25
CA LEU A 31 -7.11 6.19 -8.27
C LEU A 31 -6.96 5.50 -6.91
N VAL A 32 -7.58 4.34 -6.69
CA VAL A 32 -7.51 3.58 -5.44
C VAL A 32 -7.32 2.10 -5.72
N CYS A 33 -6.69 1.41 -4.77
CA CYS A 33 -6.53 -0.05 -4.79
C CYS A 33 -6.39 -0.55 -3.36
N TRP A 34 -6.46 -1.87 -3.17
CA TRP A 34 -6.18 -2.45 -1.87
C TRP A 34 -4.97 -3.36 -1.92
N ALA A 35 -4.27 -3.44 -0.81
CA ALA A 35 -3.11 -4.32 -0.67
C ALA A 35 -2.83 -4.60 0.81
N ILE A 36 -2.00 -5.60 1.05
CA ILE A 36 -1.57 -5.98 2.39
C ILE A 36 -0.06 -5.78 2.48
N PRO A 37 0.44 -4.83 3.29
CA PRO A 37 1.87 -4.67 3.51
C PRO A 37 2.49 -5.91 4.15
N ARG A 38 3.60 -6.36 3.60
CA ARG A 38 4.34 -7.52 4.11
C ARG A 38 5.64 -7.13 4.80
N SER A 39 6.28 -6.07 4.32
CA SER A 39 7.52 -5.58 4.95
C SER A 39 7.67 -4.09 4.68
N VAL A 40 8.37 -3.41 5.60
CA VAL A 40 8.68 -1.99 5.50
C VAL A 40 10.18 -1.84 5.72
N LYS A 41 10.87 -1.23 4.76
CA LYS A 41 12.32 -1.00 4.85
C LYS A 41 12.62 0.47 4.66
N LYS A 42 13.47 1.02 5.52
CA LYS A 42 13.95 2.38 5.38
C LYS A 42 15.12 2.40 4.41
N LYS A 43 15.05 3.27 3.41
CA LYS A 43 16.11 3.42 2.41
C LYS A 43 16.48 4.89 2.24
N VAL A 44 17.68 5.11 1.71
CA VAL A 44 18.22 6.45 1.48
C VAL A 44 18.68 6.53 0.03
N THR A 45 18.31 7.62 -0.65
CA THR A 45 18.76 7.86 -2.03
C THR A 45 20.21 8.32 -2.05
N LYS A 46 20.81 8.34 -3.24
CA LYS A 46 22.17 8.86 -3.44
C LYS A 46 22.32 10.31 -3.00
N LYS A 47 21.22 11.07 -3.01
CA LYS A 47 21.19 12.47 -2.58
C LYS A 47 20.95 12.63 -1.08
N GLY A 48 20.87 11.54 -0.33
CA GLY A 48 20.63 11.57 1.11
C GLY A 48 19.17 11.70 1.53
N LYS A 49 18.25 11.62 0.60
CA LYS A 49 16.81 11.70 0.90
C LYS A 49 16.28 10.34 1.38
N GLU A 50 15.63 10.32 2.53
CA GLU A 50 15.09 9.10 3.11
C GLU A 50 13.69 8.79 2.58
N TYR A 51 13.41 7.50 2.38
CA TYR A 51 12.08 7.02 2.04
C TYR A 51 11.90 5.61 2.60
N PHE A 52 10.65 5.15 2.65
CA PHE A 52 10.33 3.79 3.04
C PHE A 52 9.90 3.00 1.81
N GLU A 53 10.46 1.80 1.65
CA GLU A 53 10.04 0.86 0.64
C GLU A 53 9.15 -0.17 1.30
N VAL A 54 7.87 -0.19 0.91
CA VAL A 54 6.88 -1.12 1.45
C VAL A 54 6.58 -2.18 0.41
N GLU A 55 6.82 -3.43 0.77
CA GLU A 55 6.42 -4.55 -0.08
C GLU A 55 5.00 -4.95 0.30
N VAL A 56 4.11 -4.94 -0.68
CA VAL A 56 2.70 -5.28 -0.50
C VAL A 56 2.31 -6.45 -1.39
N THR A 57 1.29 -7.17 -0.98
CA THR A 57 0.72 -8.28 -1.75
C THR A 57 -0.80 -8.14 -1.82
N ASP A 58 -1.42 -8.94 -2.67
CA ASP A 58 -2.87 -8.96 -2.83
C ASP A 58 -3.36 -10.41 -3.04
N SER A 59 -4.61 -10.56 -3.48
CA SER A 59 -5.21 -11.87 -3.73
C SER A 59 -4.55 -12.65 -4.87
N ASN A 60 -3.79 -11.98 -5.73
CA ASN A 60 -3.09 -12.61 -6.85
C ASN A 60 -1.66 -13.03 -6.48
N SER A 61 -1.30 -12.94 -5.21
CA SER A 61 0.04 -13.29 -4.69
C SER A 61 1.18 -12.50 -5.35
N THR A 62 0.88 -11.35 -5.89
CA THR A 62 1.86 -10.46 -6.50
C THR A 62 2.58 -9.67 -5.42
N MET A 63 3.91 -9.52 -5.52
CA MET A 63 4.69 -8.68 -4.62
C MET A 63 5.04 -7.39 -5.35
N ILE A 64 4.54 -6.28 -4.83
CA ILE A 64 4.74 -4.96 -5.43
C ILE A 64 5.41 -4.06 -4.38
N LYS A 65 6.37 -3.26 -4.83
CA LYS A 65 7.07 -2.31 -3.95
C LYS A 65 6.49 -0.92 -4.15
N ILE A 66 6.16 -0.28 -3.03
CA ILE A 66 5.66 1.10 -3.01
C ILE A 66 6.68 1.96 -2.28
N ARG A 67 7.11 3.05 -2.92
CA ARG A 67 8.01 4.02 -2.29
C ARG A 67 7.18 5.06 -1.56
N CYS A 68 7.39 5.17 -0.26
CA CYS A 68 6.64 6.10 0.59
C CYS A 68 7.54 7.24 1.02
N TRP A 69 7.24 8.45 0.55
CA TRP A 69 7.98 9.67 0.84
C TRP A 69 7.23 10.50 1.87
N GLY A 70 7.96 11.18 2.73
CA GLY A 70 7.35 12.11 3.68
C GLY A 70 6.76 11.46 4.93
N ILE A 71 7.03 10.17 5.17
CA ILE A 71 6.62 9.51 6.41
C ILE A 71 7.48 10.02 7.56
N ASN A 72 6.83 10.43 8.64
CA ASN A 72 7.54 10.87 9.84
C ASN A 72 7.26 9.92 11.00
N THR A 73 8.15 8.93 11.18
CA THR A 73 8.02 7.94 12.24
C THR A 73 8.14 8.55 13.64
N LYS A 74 8.81 9.71 13.77
CA LYS A 74 8.91 10.43 15.04
C LYS A 74 7.57 11.01 15.49
N LYS A 75 6.67 11.26 14.54
CA LYS A 75 5.30 11.73 14.82
C LYS A 75 4.29 10.61 14.85
N GLY A 76 4.73 9.35 14.86
CA GLY A 76 3.85 8.20 14.94
C GLY A 76 3.33 7.67 13.61
N ASP A 77 3.78 8.21 12.47
CA ASP A 77 3.42 7.66 11.17
C ASP A 77 4.04 6.27 11.01
N LYS A 78 3.19 5.26 10.82
CA LYS A 78 3.68 3.89 10.60
C LYS A 78 2.69 3.11 9.75
N ILE A 79 3.19 2.08 9.08
CA ILE A 79 2.39 1.12 8.34
C ILE A 79 2.37 -0.19 9.14
N VAL A 80 1.17 -0.68 9.42
CA VAL A 80 0.99 -1.96 10.12
C VAL A 80 1.11 -3.08 9.09
N VAL A 81 2.11 -3.95 9.25
CA VAL A 81 2.29 -5.09 8.35
C VAL A 81 1.22 -6.16 8.62
N ASN A 82 0.92 -6.94 7.60
CA ASN A 82 -0.08 -8.02 7.66
C ASN A 82 -1.50 -7.54 7.98
N ALA A 83 -1.82 -6.30 7.59
CA ALA A 83 -3.16 -5.74 7.73
C ALA A 83 -3.60 -5.15 6.39
N PRO A 84 -4.90 -5.27 6.02
CA PRO A 84 -5.36 -4.75 4.74
C PRO A 84 -5.48 -3.23 4.75
N TYR A 85 -5.11 -2.61 3.63
CA TYR A 85 -5.20 -1.16 3.44
C TYR A 85 -5.85 -0.85 2.11
N ILE A 86 -6.61 0.25 2.09
CA ILE A 86 -6.97 0.94 0.84
C ILE A 86 -5.90 2.00 0.63
N ILE A 87 -5.31 2.01 -0.56
CA ILE A 87 -4.18 2.87 -0.90
C ILE A 87 -4.55 3.75 -2.08
N SER A 88 -4.14 5.02 -2.04
CA SER A 88 -4.25 5.95 -3.17
C SER A 88 -2.84 6.28 -3.68
N PRO A 89 -2.19 5.36 -4.41
CA PRO A 89 -0.83 5.57 -4.86
C PRO A 89 -0.77 6.39 -6.14
N ASN A 90 0.38 7.02 -6.37
CA ASN A 90 0.73 7.56 -7.66
C ASN A 90 1.44 6.44 -8.43
N TYR A 91 1.16 6.35 -9.72
CA TYR A 91 1.80 5.34 -10.57
C TYR A 91 2.49 6.00 -11.76
N SER A 92 3.70 5.56 -12.04
CA SER A 92 4.46 5.96 -13.21
C SER A 92 5.06 4.68 -13.84
N PRO A 93 4.96 4.52 -15.18
CA PRO A 93 5.61 3.38 -15.84
C PRO A 93 7.13 3.32 -15.59
N GLU A 94 7.75 4.47 -15.33
CA GLU A 94 9.19 4.58 -15.09
C GLU A 94 9.57 4.26 -13.65
N TRP A 95 8.77 4.73 -12.67
CA TRP A 95 9.13 4.65 -11.26
C TRP A 95 8.25 3.71 -10.43
N GLY A 96 7.15 3.22 -11.01
CA GLY A 96 6.20 2.35 -10.34
C GLY A 96 5.31 3.09 -9.36
N PHE A 97 4.89 2.41 -8.30
CA PHE A 97 3.98 2.99 -7.30
C PHE A 97 4.74 3.82 -6.28
N SER A 98 4.14 4.93 -5.87
CA SER A 98 4.68 5.77 -4.80
C SER A 98 3.55 6.51 -4.08
N THR A 99 3.81 6.87 -2.81
CA THR A 99 2.92 7.75 -2.05
C THR A 99 3.75 8.85 -1.41
N ARG A 100 3.14 10.03 -1.22
CA ARG A 100 3.79 11.18 -0.58
C ARG A 100 2.91 11.69 0.56
N GLY A 101 3.55 12.20 1.60
CA GLY A 101 2.86 12.77 2.74
C GLY A 101 2.64 11.76 3.86
N LYS A 102 1.75 12.09 4.79
CA LYS A 102 1.44 11.23 5.93
C LYS A 102 0.73 9.96 5.48
N ILE A 103 0.97 8.87 6.20
CA ILE A 103 0.31 7.59 5.92
C ILE A 103 -1.22 7.76 5.89
N SER A 104 -1.77 8.47 6.88
CA SER A 104 -3.23 8.65 6.99
C SER A 104 -3.87 9.37 5.80
N GLU A 105 -3.08 10.09 4.99
CA GLU A 105 -3.59 10.80 3.81
C GLU A 105 -3.74 9.90 2.59
N ARG A 106 -2.96 8.82 2.52
CA ARG A 106 -2.89 7.94 1.35
C ARG A 106 -3.22 6.48 1.65
N TRP A 107 -3.16 6.09 2.91
CA TRP A 107 -3.33 4.72 3.34
C TRP A 107 -4.44 4.64 4.39
N LYS A 108 -5.47 3.86 4.12
CA LYS A 108 -6.56 3.65 5.06
C LYS A 108 -6.57 2.21 5.54
N LEU A 109 -6.36 2.01 6.84
CA LEU A 109 -6.38 0.69 7.45
C LEU A 109 -7.81 0.14 7.51
N LEU A 110 -7.96 -1.09 7.03
CA LEU A 110 -9.23 -1.82 7.06
C LEU A 110 -9.15 -2.89 8.16
N ALA A 111 -9.41 -2.53 9.36
CA ALA A 111 -9.33 -3.50 10.46
C ALA A 111 -10.68 -3.81 11.03
#